data_d049ec15c901393608bafab89fe8493c
#
_entry.id   d049ec15c901393608bafab89fe8493c
#
_cell.length_a   1.000
_cell.length_b   1.000
_cell.length_c   1.000
_cell.angle_alpha   90.00
_cell.angle_beta   90.00
_cell.angle_gamma   90.00
#
_symmetry.space_group_name_H-M   'P 1'
#
loop_
_entity.id
_entity.type
_entity.pdbx_description
1 polymer ?
#
loop_
_entity_poly.entity_id
_entity_poly.type
_entity_poly.pdbx_seq_one_letter_code
_entity_poly.pdbx_strand_id
1 'polypeptide(L)'
;MKLTLEEFFKLLSQYEIEEIEGLRLEGDIEIELEEGSFAGVLAEVANEINLAIQHLNNALAKLGISPALQPQVERLEGKALLERKFEPFRVSYSTAIQEVQLGAKRSEGGSRESVVKLGGEKSLPFYLFDSPQPNLPVISIDVFDKPIPLPKAVREHYGDVMEDPAEWAKKAVKFGADVVTIHLVSTDPLLDDTPPSEAAKVVEEVLQAVKVPIIVGGSGNKEKDPVVLEKAAEAAEGERILLASATLDTDWERIGNAAKKHNQVVLSWTQMDINNQKTLNRYLLKRLKLPKDSLVMDPTTAALGYGLDYAYTNMERIRLAGLKGDEDLAFPISSGTTNAWGAREAWMKDSPIEGDTPWGPRELRG
;
A
#
# COMPACT_ATOMS: atom_id res chain seq x y z
N MET A 1 1.36 -25.98 -33.35
CA MET A 1 0.79 -25.56 -34.64
C MET A 1 0.43 -24.09 -34.45
N LYS A 2 1.13 -23.19 -35.12
CA LYS A 2 0.75 -21.77 -35.09
C LYS A 2 -0.35 -21.59 -36.13
N LEU A 3 -1.51 -21.15 -35.66
CA LEU A 3 -2.62 -20.75 -36.53
C LEU A 3 -2.66 -19.23 -36.53
N THR A 4 -2.79 -18.62 -37.70
CA THR A 4 -3.13 -17.20 -37.79
C THR A 4 -4.57 -16.98 -37.34
N LEU A 5 -4.92 -15.76 -36.96
CA LEU A 5 -6.30 -15.42 -36.56
C LEU A 5 -7.28 -15.72 -37.70
N GLU A 6 -6.89 -15.51 -38.96
CA GLU A 6 -7.67 -15.77 -40.16
C GLU A 6 -7.91 -17.27 -40.37
N GLU A 7 -6.87 -18.09 -40.17
CA GLU A 7 -7.01 -19.55 -40.22
C GLU A 7 -7.88 -20.08 -39.10
N PHE A 8 -7.82 -19.49 -37.93
CA PHE A 8 -8.67 -19.83 -36.79
C PHE A 8 -10.15 -19.51 -37.08
N PHE A 9 -10.45 -18.28 -37.53
CA PHE A 9 -11.82 -17.92 -37.90
C PHE A 9 -12.34 -18.71 -39.09
N LYS A 10 -11.49 -19.06 -40.06
CA LYS A 10 -11.84 -19.91 -41.19
C LYS A 10 -12.16 -21.35 -40.75
N LEU A 11 -11.44 -21.82 -39.72
CA LEU A 11 -11.72 -23.13 -39.12
C LEU A 11 -13.05 -23.13 -38.38
N LEU A 12 -13.36 -22.10 -37.64
CA LEU A 12 -14.63 -21.93 -36.95
C LEU A 12 -15.82 -21.90 -37.93
N SER A 13 -15.69 -21.14 -39.02
CA SER A 13 -16.74 -21.05 -40.04
C SER A 13 -16.92 -22.36 -40.81
N GLN A 14 -15.90 -23.19 -40.97
CA GLN A 14 -15.94 -24.47 -41.64
C GLN A 14 -16.71 -25.53 -40.86
N TYR A 15 -16.84 -25.40 -39.55
CA TYR A 15 -17.50 -26.35 -38.65
C TYR A 15 -18.85 -25.86 -38.12
N GLU A 16 -19.39 -24.74 -38.66
CA GLU A 16 -20.66 -24.13 -38.22
C GLU A 16 -20.73 -23.93 -36.67
N ILE A 17 -19.62 -23.53 -36.06
CA ILE A 17 -19.60 -23.33 -34.63
C ILE A 17 -20.12 -21.92 -34.34
N GLU A 18 -21.35 -21.83 -33.83
CA GLU A 18 -22.04 -20.57 -33.53
C GLU A 18 -21.64 -19.98 -32.15
N GLU A 19 -21.15 -20.81 -31.21
CA GLU A 19 -20.81 -20.36 -29.87
C GLU A 19 -19.68 -21.22 -29.28
N ILE A 20 -18.70 -20.56 -28.64
CA ILE A 20 -17.61 -21.22 -27.92
C ILE A 20 -17.64 -20.73 -26.47
N GLU A 21 -18.18 -21.54 -25.57
CA GLU A 21 -18.04 -21.29 -24.13
C GLU A 21 -16.70 -21.81 -23.61
N GLY A 22 -16.00 -20.95 -22.84
CA GLY A 22 -14.84 -21.38 -22.08
C GLY A 22 -13.51 -21.46 -22.85
N LEU A 23 -13.38 -20.80 -24.01
CA LEU A 23 -12.07 -20.69 -24.66
C LEU A 23 -11.11 -19.87 -23.84
N ARG A 24 -10.10 -20.52 -23.25
CA ARG A 24 -8.99 -19.87 -22.55
C ARG A 24 -7.74 -19.98 -23.40
N LEU A 25 -7.21 -18.84 -23.85
CA LEU A 25 -5.92 -18.76 -24.54
C LEU A 25 -4.84 -18.52 -23.48
N GLU A 26 -3.96 -19.50 -23.30
CA GLU A 26 -2.79 -19.40 -22.42
C GLU A 26 -1.54 -19.36 -23.28
N GLY A 27 -0.72 -18.32 -23.10
CA GLY A 27 0.58 -18.14 -23.75
C GLY A 27 0.80 -16.72 -24.23
N ASP A 28 2.02 -16.43 -24.64
CA ASP A 28 2.38 -15.16 -25.29
C ASP A 28 1.72 -15.12 -26.68
N ILE A 29 0.79 -14.20 -26.88
CA ILE A 29 0.14 -13.96 -28.17
C ILE A 29 0.94 -12.86 -28.85
N GLU A 30 1.73 -13.23 -29.84
CA GLU A 30 2.40 -12.30 -30.74
C GLU A 30 1.45 -12.02 -31.92
N ILE A 31 0.88 -10.81 -31.97
CA ILE A 31 0.02 -10.38 -33.05
C ILE A 31 0.87 -9.55 -34.01
N GLU A 32 1.29 -10.14 -35.13
CA GLU A 32 1.82 -9.37 -36.26
C GLU A 32 0.67 -8.77 -37.06
N LEU A 33 0.52 -7.46 -37.00
CA LEU A 33 -0.43 -6.73 -37.82
C LEU A 33 0.27 -6.28 -39.10
N GLU A 34 -0.18 -6.76 -40.24
CA GLU A 34 0.26 -6.21 -41.53
C GLU A 34 -0.20 -4.73 -41.65
N GLU A 35 0.71 -3.88 -42.12
CA GLU A 35 0.39 -2.47 -42.38
C GLU A 35 -0.80 -2.36 -43.34
N GLY A 36 -1.94 -1.92 -42.82
CA GLY A 36 -3.19 -1.72 -43.58
C GLY A 36 -4.39 -2.55 -43.12
N SER A 37 -4.20 -3.71 -42.45
CA SER A 37 -5.33 -4.57 -42.04
C SER A 37 -6.16 -3.96 -40.90
N PHE A 38 -5.52 -3.31 -39.95
CA PHE A 38 -6.20 -2.66 -38.83
C PHE A 38 -7.01 -1.43 -39.26
N ALA A 39 -6.51 -0.65 -40.23
CA ALA A 39 -7.25 0.48 -40.81
C ALA A 39 -8.48 0.02 -41.58
N GLY A 40 -8.41 -1.14 -42.25
CA GLY A 40 -9.55 -1.77 -42.94
C GLY A 40 -10.64 -2.20 -41.96
N VAL A 41 -10.27 -2.88 -40.88
CA VAL A 41 -11.23 -3.35 -39.84
C VAL A 41 -11.88 -2.16 -39.12
N LEU A 42 -11.12 -1.13 -38.79
CA LEU A 42 -11.67 0.09 -38.18
C LEU A 42 -12.62 0.82 -39.13
N ALA A 43 -12.33 0.85 -40.43
CA ALA A 43 -13.20 1.45 -41.44
C ALA A 43 -14.52 0.63 -41.61
N GLU A 44 -14.46 -0.68 -41.55
CA GLU A 44 -15.65 -1.55 -41.56
C GLU A 44 -16.49 -1.33 -40.29
N VAL A 45 -15.91 -1.37 -39.11
CA VAL A 45 -16.60 -1.11 -37.83
C VAL A 45 -17.23 0.29 -37.84
N ALA A 46 -16.52 1.32 -38.34
CA ALA A 46 -17.08 2.67 -38.47
C ALA A 46 -18.25 2.74 -39.46
N ASN A 47 -18.20 1.98 -40.55
CA ASN A 47 -19.29 1.91 -41.47
C ASN A 47 -20.54 1.21 -40.87
N GLU A 48 -20.37 0.10 -40.15
CA GLU A 48 -21.46 -0.59 -39.46
C GLU A 48 -22.11 0.31 -38.39
N ILE A 49 -21.31 1.05 -37.61
CA ILE A 49 -21.83 2.04 -36.64
C ILE A 49 -22.63 3.11 -37.36
N ASN A 50 -22.13 3.67 -38.47
CA ASN A 50 -22.85 4.68 -39.25
C ASN A 50 -24.19 4.14 -39.83
N LEU A 51 -24.20 2.91 -40.27
CA LEU A 51 -25.43 2.25 -40.75
C LEU A 51 -26.43 2.09 -39.57
N ALA A 52 -25.99 1.65 -38.42
CA ALA A 52 -26.83 1.52 -37.24
C ALA A 52 -27.45 2.87 -36.82
N ILE A 53 -26.65 3.93 -36.83
CA ILE A 53 -27.10 5.31 -36.54
C ILE A 53 -28.15 5.75 -37.59
N GLN A 54 -27.94 5.48 -38.89
CA GLN A 54 -28.92 5.80 -39.92
C GLN A 54 -30.24 5.06 -39.70
N HIS A 55 -30.20 3.75 -39.39
CA HIS A 55 -31.38 2.97 -39.07
C HIS A 55 -32.13 3.51 -37.87
N LEU A 56 -31.41 3.89 -36.81
CA LEU A 56 -31.98 4.50 -35.59
C LEU A 56 -32.64 5.85 -35.91
N ASN A 57 -31.99 6.71 -36.68
CA ASN A 57 -32.51 8.01 -37.08
C ASN A 57 -33.78 7.86 -37.96
N ASN A 58 -33.79 6.87 -38.85
CA ASN A 58 -34.96 6.58 -39.67
C ASN A 58 -36.14 6.03 -38.81
N ALA A 59 -35.85 5.26 -37.78
CA ALA A 59 -36.88 4.75 -36.85
C ALA A 59 -37.44 5.92 -35.99
N LEU A 60 -36.61 6.81 -35.51
CA LEU A 60 -36.99 8.02 -34.74
C LEU A 60 -37.85 8.97 -35.60
N ALA A 61 -37.46 9.19 -36.87
CA ALA A 61 -38.25 9.98 -37.82
C ALA A 61 -39.65 9.42 -38.07
N LYS A 62 -39.82 8.09 -38.14
CA LYS A 62 -41.14 7.42 -38.24
C LYS A 62 -42.00 7.62 -37.00
N LEU A 63 -41.39 7.88 -35.84
CA LEU A 63 -42.09 8.18 -34.59
C LEU A 63 -42.30 9.71 -34.39
N GLY A 64 -41.93 10.55 -35.38
CA GLY A 64 -42.06 12.01 -35.28
C GLY A 64 -41.06 12.66 -34.36
N ILE A 65 -39.97 11.97 -33.96
CA ILE A 65 -38.91 12.49 -33.11
C ILE A 65 -37.78 13.00 -34.01
N SER A 66 -37.39 14.26 -33.87
CA SER A 66 -36.24 14.81 -34.60
C SER A 66 -34.95 14.10 -34.18
N PRO A 67 -34.15 13.57 -35.13
CA PRO A 67 -32.92 12.84 -34.78
C PRO A 67 -31.91 13.83 -34.18
N ALA A 68 -31.54 13.58 -32.90
CA ALA A 68 -30.52 14.35 -32.19
C ALA A 68 -29.10 13.80 -32.41
N LEU A 69 -28.93 12.63 -33.03
CA LEU A 69 -27.66 12.00 -33.29
C LEU A 69 -27.14 12.34 -34.69
N GLN A 70 -26.26 13.31 -34.76
CA GLN A 70 -25.41 13.47 -35.94
C GLN A 70 -24.11 12.69 -35.70
N PRO A 71 -23.71 11.81 -36.63
CA PRO A 71 -22.43 11.13 -36.53
C PRO A 71 -21.32 12.18 -36.78
N GLN A 72 -20.74 12.70 -35.68
CA GLN A 72 -19.45 13.38 -35.75
C GLN A 72 -18.32 12.35 -35.74
N VAL A 73 -18.28 11.52 -36.75
CA VAL A 73 -17.09 10.73 -37.01
C VAL A 73 -16.22 11.54 -37.94
N GLU A 74 -15.34 12.36 -37.38
CA GLU A 74 -14.18 12.85 -38.16
C GLU A 74 -13.44 11.60 -38.65
N ARG A 75 -13.42 11.36 -39.96
CA ARG A 75 -12.56 10.36 -40.58
C ARG A 75 -11.12 10.77 -40.33
N LEU A 76 -10.55 10.32 -39.23
CA LEU A 76 -9.10 10.39 -39.04
C LEU A 76 -8.50 9.39 -40.02
N GLU A 77 -7.79 9.87 -41.04
CA GLU A 77 -6.97 9.02 -41.89
C GLU A 77 -6.04 8.20 -41.00
N GLY A 78 -5.92 6.89 -41.27
CA GLY A 78 -5.17 5.97 -40.41
C GLY A 78 -3.75 6.42 -40.06
N LYS A 79 -3.13 7.20 -40.95
CA LYS A 79 -1.83 7.83 -40.74
C LYS A 79 -1.82 8.85 -39.60
N ALA A 80 -2.90 9.60 -39.42
CA ALA A 80 -3.05 10.59 -38.33
C ALA A 80 -3.24 9.93 -36.95
N LEU A 81 -3.76 8.69 -36.90
CA LEU A 81 -3.86 7.91 -35.66
C LEU A 81 -2.50 7.36 -35.21
N LEU A 82 -1.63 6.95 -36.14
CA LEU A 82 -0.29 6.45 -35.87
C LEU A 82 0.68 7.55 -35.44
N GLU A 83 0.41 8.80 -35.84
CA GLU A 83 1.23 9.96 -35.46
C GLU A 83 0.81 10.59 -34.12
N ARG A 84 -0.35 10.22 -33.56
CA ARG A 84 -0.78 10.71 -32.25
C ARG A 84 0.05 10.03 -31.15
N LYS A 85 0.84 10.85 -30.45
CA LYS A 85 1.44 10.41 -29.19
C LYS A 85 0.34 10.20 -28.17
N PHE A 86 0.37 9.07 -27.49
CA PHE A 86 -0.49 8.83 -26.35
C PHE A 86 -0.21 9.90 -25.27
N GLU A 87 -1.22 10.68 -24.94
CA GLU A 87 -1.18 11.60 -23.81
C GLU A 87 -2.07 10.99 -22.70
N PRO A 88 -1.50 10.58 -21.58
CA PRO A 88 -2.29 10.03 -20.48
C PRO A 88 -3.27 11.08 -19.98
N PHE A 89 -4.50 10.64 -19.68
CA PHE A 89 -5.47 11.50 -19.00
C PHE A 89 -4.93 11.84 -17.62
N ARG A 90 -4.77 13.13 -17.33
CA ARG A 90 -4.24 13.61 -16.05
C ARG A 90 -5.37 13.97 -15.11
N VAL A 91 -5.28 13.48 -13.88
CA VAL A 91 -6.21 13.83 -12.81
C VAL A 91 -5.53 14.78 -11.85
N SER A 92 -6.19 15.89 -11.55
CA SER A 92 -5.75 16.80 -10.48
C SER A 92 -6.66 16.67 -9.27
N TYR A 93 -6.06 16.65 -8.10
CA TYR A 93 -6.78 16.56 -6.84
C TYR A 93 -6.70 17.88 -6.07
N SER A 94 -7.74 18.18 -5.27
CA SER A 94 -7.85 19.43 -4.53
C SER A 94 -6.92 19.49 -3.31
N THR A 95 -6.51 18.34 -2.77
CA THR A 95 -5.78 18.24 -1.51
C THR A 95 -4.50 17.43 -1.72
N ALA A 96 -3.44 17.79 -0.99
CA ALA A 96 -2.25 16.94 -0.84
C ALA A 96 -2.39 16.08 0.43
N ILE A 97 -1.72 14.94 0.43
CA ILE A 97 -1.54 14.15 1.65
C ILE A 97 -0.61 14.91 2.59
N GLN A 98 -0.94 14.94 3.88
CA GLN A 98 -0.14 15.62 4.91
C GLN A 98 1.29 15.09 4.91
N GLU A 99 2.27 15.99 4.91
CA GLU A 99 3.66 15.58 5.12
C GLU A 99 3.91 15.34 6.62
N VAL A 100 4.55 14.22 6.94
CA VAL A 100 4.93 13.82 8.29
C VAL A 100 6.41 13.46 8.28
N GLN A 101 7.18 14.01 9.22
CA GLN A 101 8.60 13.69 9.41
C GLN A 101 8.76 12.72 10.57
N LEU A 102 9.58 11.69 10.37
CA LEU A 102 10.10 10.81 11.42
C LEU A 102 11.60 11.10 11.60
N GLY A 103 12.02 11.06 12.85
CA GLY A 103 13.37 11.45 13.25
C GLY A 103 13.53 12.94 13.41
N ALA A 104 14.49 13.34 14.25
CA ALA A 104 14.89 14.72 14.44
C ALA A 104 16.41 14.83 14.48
N LYS A 105 16.96 15.77 13.70
CA LYS A 105 18.39 16.08 13.70
C LYS A 105 18.76 16.94 14.92
N ARG A 106 20.06 17.13 15.14
CA ARG A 106 20.56 17.99 16.25
C ARG A 106 20.03 19.42 16.20
N SER A 107 19.82 19.95 15.00
CA SER A 107 19.23 21.29 14.80
C SER A 107 17.75 21.35 15.21
N GLU A 108 17.09 20.20 15.32
CA GLU A 108 15.68 20.06 15.68
C GLU A 108 15.48 19.54 17.12
N GLY A 109 16.58 19.36 17.85
CA GLY A 109 16.58 18.88 19.23
C GLY A 109 16.77 17.36 19.40
N GLY A 110 16.92 16.61 18.32
CA GLY A 110 17.15 15.17 18.34
C GLY A 110 18.63 14.78 18.19
N SER A 111 18.85 13.50 17.88
CA SER A 111 20.21 12.96 17.70
C SER A 111 20.35 12.15 16.40
N ARG A 112 19.34 12.18 15.53
CA ARG A 112 19.39 11.43 14.27
C ARG A 112 20.30 12.09 13.23
N GLU A 113 20.97 11.27 12.42
CA GLU A 113 21.75 11.73 11.26
C GLU A 113 20.88 11.81 10.00
N SER A 114 19.87 10.95 9.90
CA SER A 114 18.87 10.98 8.84
C SER A 114 17.46 11.20 9.40
N VAL A 115 16.60 11.78 8.59
CA VAL A 115 15.17 11.90 8.82
C VAL A 115 14.45 11.38 7.60
N VAL A 116 13.25 10.84 7.76
CA VAL A 116 12.39 10.45 6.65
C VAL A 116 11.15 11.33 6.64
N LYS A 117 10.70 11.68 5.45
CA LYS A 117 9.45 12.40 5.22
C LYS A 117 8.49 11.50 4.48
N LEU A 118 7.26 11.46 4.95
CA LEU A 118 6.17 10.66 4.43
C LEU A 118 5.07 11.58 3.95
N GLY A 119 4.34 11.19 2.91
CA GLY A 119 3.23 12.00 2.40
C GLY A 119 3.67 13.12 1.44
N GLY A 120 2.85 14.14 1.32
CA GLY A 120 3.08 15.30 0.44
C GLY A 120 2.58 15.10 -0.99
N GLU A 121 2.22 13.88 -1.38
CA GLU A 121 1.75 13.57 -2.73
C GLU A 121 0.39 14.18 -3.04
N LYS A 122 0.18 14.50 -4.33
CA LYS A 122 -1.06 15.06 -4.91
C LYS A 122 -1.67 14.14 -5.98
N SER A 123 -1.26 12.89 -6.03
CA SER A 123 -1.78 11.85 -6.93
C SER A 123 -1.70 10.49 -6.26
N LEU A 124 -2.28 9.47 -6.90
CA LEU A 124 -2.05 8.09 -6.51
C LEU A 124 -0.58 7.70 -6.76
N PRO A 125 0.01 6.82 -5.96
CA PRO A 125 1.44 6.51 -6.01
C PRO A 125 1.95 6.03 -7.36
N PHE A 126 1.12 5.32 -8.13
CA PHE A 126 1.50 4.77 -9.44
C PHE A 126 1.28 5.73 -10.61
N TYR A 127 0.62 6.86 -10.40
CA TYR A 127 0.29 7.82 -11.44
C TYR A 127 1.27 9.01 -11.42
N LEU A 128 2.56 8.72 -11.63
CA LEU A 128 3.63 9.72 -11.62
C LEU A 128 3.47 10.79 -12.70
N PHE A 129 2.70 10.51 -13.75
CA PHE A 129 2.37 11.48 -14.79
C PHE A 129 1.32 12.51 -14.34
N ASP A 130 0.53 12.22 -13.29
CA ASP A 130 -0.43 13.17 -12.73
C ASP A 130 0.27 14.21 -11.86
N SER A 131 1.17 13.77 -10.99
CA SER A 131 1.95 14.65 -10.11
C SER A 131 3.22 13.91 -9.65
N PRO A 132 4.35 14.62 -9.48
CA PRO A 132 5.53 14.03 -8.89
C PRO A 132 5.27 13.61 -7.44
N GLN A 133 5.92 12.52 -7.00
CA GLN A 133 5.91 12.07 -5.62
C GLN A 133 7.05 12.77 -4.87
N PRO A 134 6.78 13.69 -3.93
CA PRO A 134 7.82 14.45 -3.26
C PRO A 134 8.65 13.60 -2.30
N ASN A 135 8.03 12.58 -1.69
CA ASN A 135 8.67 11.66 -0.76
C ASN A 135 8.43 10.23 -1.26
N LEU A 136 9.50 9.45 -1.35
CA LEU A 136 9.43 8.05 -1.77
C LEU A 136 8.99 7.17 -0.60
N PRO A 137 8.42 5.98 -0.88
CA PRO A 137 8.19 4.97 0.14
C PRO A 137 9.48 4.62 0.87
N VAL A 138 9.40 4.41 2.18
CA VAL A 138 10.53 4.03 3.02
C VAL A 138 10.35 2.62 3.55
N ILE A 139 11.46 1.94 3.82
CA ILE A 139 11.48 0.57 4.32
C ILE A 139 11.82 0.60 5.80
N SER A 140 10.91 0.08 6.64
CA SER A 140 11.19 -0.22 8.03
C SER A 140 11.49 -1.70 8.21
N ILE A 141 12.51 -2.04 8.98
CA ILE A 141 12.83 -3.42 9.34
C ILE A 141 12.54 -3.62 10.83
N ASP A 142 11.83 -4.72 11.13
CA ASP A 142 11.43 -5.10 12.48
C ASP A 142 12.61 -5.65 13.28
N VAL A 143 12.70 -5.22 14.53
CA VAL A 143 13.63 -5.66 15.56
C VAL A 143 12.80 -5.95 16.81
N PHE A 144 13.16 -6.99 17.54
CA PHE A 144 12.43 -7.38 18.75
C PHE A 144 13.32 -7.25 19.98
N ASP A 145 12.73 -6.90 21.10
CA ASP A 145 13.43 -6.74 22.38
C ASP A 145 13.84 -8.06 23.03
N LYS A 146 13.42 -9.19 22.42
CA LYS A 146 13.82 -10.54 22.79
C LYS A 146 13.72 -11.46 21.57
N PRO A 147 14.42 -12.62 21.57
CA PRO A 147 14.27 -13.62 20.53
C PRO A 147 12.82 -14.12 20.43
N ILE A 148 12.31 -14.17 19.22
CA ILE A 148 10.99 -14.73 18.89
C ILE A 148 11.12 -15.82 17.84
N PRO A 149 10.14 -16.72 17.72
CA PRO A 149 10.09 -17.70 16.63
C PRO A 149 9.94 -16.97 15.28
N LEU A 150 11.01 -16.95 14.50
CA LEU A 150 11.01 -16.40 13.14
C LEU A 150 11.22 -17.52 12.11
N PRO A 151 10.79 -17.33 10.85
CA PRO A 151 11.07 -18.24 9.75
C PRO A 151 12.58 -18.53 9.63
N LYS A 152 12.91 -19.74 9.17
CA LYS A 152 14.31 -20.16 9.02
C LYS A 152 15.09 -19.19 8.14
N ALA A 153 14.52 -18.73 7.02
CA ALA A 153 15.13 -17.77 6.11
C ALA A 153 15.54 -16.46 6.82
N VAL A 154 14.66 -15.93 7.68
CA VAL A 154 14.97 -14.73 8.47
C VAL A 154 16.06 -15.01 9.50
N ARG A 155 15.97 -16.15 10.21
CA ARG A 155 16.97 -16.53 11.23
C ARG A 155 18.37 -16.80 10.65
N GLU A 156 18.48 -17.24 9.40
CA GLU A 156 19.76 -17.40 8.72
C GLU A 156 20.50 -16.06 8.57
N HIS A 157 19.76 -14.95 8.50
CA HIS A 157 20.33 -13.62 8.37
C HIS A 157 20.51 -12.88 9.69
N TYR A 158 19.65 -13.12 10.68
CA TYR A 158 19.64 -12.34 11.95
C TYR A 158 19.97 -13.19 13.19
N GLY A 159 20.09 -14.51 13.08
CA GLY A 159 20.22 -15.39 14.24
C GLY A 159 21.41 -15.11 15.15
N ASP A 160 22.45 -14.49 14.64
CA ASP A 160 23.64 -14.08 15.38
C ASP A 160 23.45 -12.81 16.23
N VAL A 161 22.36 -12.04 16.02
CA VAL A 161 22.10 -10.77 16.71
C VAL A 161 20.73 -10.72 17.41
N MET A 162 19.93 -11.77 17.35
CA MET A 162 18.57 -11.76 17.92
C MET A 162 18.51 -11.61 19.44
N GLU A 163 19.59 -11.84 20.15
CA GLU A 163 19.70 -11.67 21.61
C GLU A 163 20.01 -10.22 22.01
N ASP A 164 20.40 -9.36 21.06
CA ASP A 164 20.80 -7.99 21.31
C ASP A 164 20.05 -7.04 20.35
N PRO A 165 18.99 -6.35 20.82
CA PRO A 165 18.20 -5.44 20.00
C PRO A 165 19.01 -4.33 19.34
N ALA A 166 20.08 -3.84 20.00
CA ALA A 166 20.94 -2.79 19.48
C ALA A 166 21.78 -3.29 18.29
N GLU A 167 22.37 -4.49 18.40
CA GLU A 167 23.09 -5.12 17.29
C GLU A 167 22.16 -5.56 16.17
N TRP A 168 20.95 -6.02 16.52
CA TRP A 168 19.94 -6.34 15.53
C TRP A 168 19.53 -5.09 14.72
N ALA A 169 19.31 -3.96 15.39
CA ALA A 169 19.01 -2.69 14.74
C ALA A 169 20.15 -2.21 13.81
N LYS A 170 21.43 -2.32 14.26
CA LYS A 170 22.60 -2.02 13.41
C LYS A 170 22.61 -2.88 12.14
N LYS A 171 22.30 -4.16 12.29
CA LYS A 171 22.25 -5.10 11.16
C LYS A 171 21.11 -4.78 10.21
N ALA A 172 19.93 -4.40 10.73
CA ALA A 172 18.80 -3.92 9.92
C ALA A 172 19.19 -2.69 9.07
N VAL A 173 19.85 -1.71 9.67
CA VAL A 173 20.37 -0.54 8.95
C VAL A 173 21.41 -0.93 7.89
N LYS A 174 22.29 -1.89 8.19
CA LYS A 174 23.25 -2.41 7.21
C LYS A 174 22.58 -3.08 6.02
N PHE A 175 21.40 -3.67 6.21
CA PHE A 175 20.59 -4.26 5.13
C PHE A 175 19.76 -3.23 4.37
N GLY A 176 19.84 -1.95 4.73
CA GLY A 176 19.21 -0.87 3.99
C GLY A 176 17.91 -0.36 4.58
N ALA A 177 17.65 -0.61 5.87
CA ALA A 177 16.49 -0.02 6.54
C ALA A 177 16.61 1.51 6.57
N ASP A 178 15.59 2.21 6.09
CA ASP A 178 15.45 3.66 6.24
C ASP A 178 14.98 4.01 7.67
N VAL A 179 14.25 3.09 8.29
CA VAL A 179 13.66 3.18 9.63
C VAL A 179 13.79 1.83 10.31
N VAL A 180 13.97 1.80 11.63
CA VAL A 180 13.94 0.56 12.41
C VAL A 180 12.68 0.54 13.27
N THR A 181 11.91 -0.56 13.23
CA THR A 181 10.77 -0.78 14.12
C THR A 181 11.18 -1.67 15.27
N ILE A 182 11.05 -1.20 16.50
CA ILE A 182 11.31 -1.97 17.73
C ILE A 182 9.97 -2.48 18.25
N HIS A 183 9.84 -3.79 18.40
CA HIS A 183 8.70 -4.43 19.05
C HIS A 183 9.07 -4.84 20.47
N LEU A 184 8.40 -4.23 21.44
CA LEU A 184 8.61 -4.50 22.88
C LEU A 184 7.73 -5.67 23.33
N VAL A 185 7.96 -6.84 22.74
CA VAL A 185 7.14 -8.04 22.97
C VAL A 185 7.33 -8.63 24.36
N SER A 186 8.48 -8.38 25.02
CA SER A 186 8.74 -8.83 26.39
C SER A 186 7.75 -8.23 27.40
N THR A 187 7.09 -7.12 27.04
CA THR A 187 6.11 -6.47 27.91
C THR A 187 4.77 -7.19 28.00
N ASP A 188 4.52 -8.20 27.15
CA ASP A 188 3.30 -9.01 27.22
C ASP A 188 3.18 -9.71 28.57
N PRO A 189 2.08 -9.54 29.33
CA PRO A 189 1.83 -10.24 30.58
C PRO A 189 1.82 -11.78 30.45
N LEU A 190 1.61 -12.31 29.24
CA LEU A 190 1.66 -13.74 28.95
C LEU A 190 3.08 -14.25 28.66
N LEU A 191 4.05 -13.33 28.50
CA LEU A 191 5.47 -13.62 28.31
C LEU A 191 6.26 -13.25 29.56
N ASP A 192 7.09 -12.21 29.47
CA ASP A 192 7.98 -11.82 30.56
C ASP A 192 7.38 -10.74 31.47
N ASP A 193 6.28 -10.13 31.06
CA ASP A 193 5.62 -9.02 31.77
C ASP A 193 6.59 -7.88 32.11
N THR A 194 7.58 -7.63 31.23
CA THR A 194 8.63 -6.65 31.45
C THR A 194 8.02 -5.28 31.81
N PRO A 195 8.51 -4.64 32.90
CA PRO A 195 8.03 -3.32 33.28
C PRO A 195 8.25 -2.27 32.19
N PRO A 196 7.32 -1.32 31.99
CA PRO A 196 7.46 -0.28 30.96
C PRO A 196 8.75 0.55 31.05
N SER A 197 9.27 0.76 32.27
CA SER A 197 10.55 1.47 32.50
C SER A 197 11.77 0.66 32.04
N GLU A 198 11.71 -0.66 32.10
CA GLU A 198 12.79 -1.53 31.60
C GLU A 198 12.72 -1.62 30.08
N ALA A 199 11.53 -1.78 29.51
CA ALA A 199 11.34 -1.76 28.06
C ALA A 199 11.80 -0.43 27.43
N ALA A 200 11.61 0.71 28.12
CA ALA A 200 12.08 2.00 27.66
C ALA A 200 13.62 2.09 27.55
N LYS A 201 14.38 1.33 28.35
CA LYS A 201 15.86 1.26 28.24
C LYS A 201 16.28 0.63 26.91
N VAL A 202 15.57 -0.38 26.44
CA VAL A 202 15.83 -0.98 25.11
C VAL A 202 15.66 0.08 24.01
N VAL A 203 14.64 0.94 24.13
CA VAL A 203 14.46 2.06 23.18
C VAL A 203 15.67 3.02 23.22
N GLU A 204 16.16 3.38 24.40
CA GLU A 204 17.35 4.22 24.54
C GLU A 204 18.60 3.56 23.94
N GLU A 205 18.82 2.27 24.20
CA GLU A 205 19.95 1.50 23.66
C GLU A 205 19.93 1.48 22.13
N VAL A 206 18.77 1.22 21.52
CA VAL A 206 18.64 1.24 20.06
C VAL A 206 18.81 2.65 19.51
N LEU A 207 18.27 3.69 20.15
CA LEU A 207 18.49 5.09 19.76
C LEU A 207 19.97 5.49 19.76
N GLN A 208 20.76 4.93 20.68
CA GLN A 208 22.21 5.15 20.71
C GLN A 208 22.93 4.36 19.60
N ALA A 209 22.44 3.14 19.32
CA ALA A 209 23.06 2.22 18.39
C ALA A 209 22.93 2.61 16.92
N VAL A 210 21.76 3.17 16.53
CA VAL A 210 21.46 3.57 15.15
C VAL A 210 21.17 5.06 15.04
N LYS A 211 21.34 5.61 13.83
CA LYS A 211 21.13 7.05 13.56
C LYS A 211 19.98 7.33 12.57
N VAL A 212 19.29 6.29 12.13
CA VAL A 212 18.04 6.38 11.39
C VAL A 212 16.86 6.63 12.33
N PRO A 213 15.71 7.12 11.87
CA PRO A 213 14.50 7.20 12.68
C PRO A 213 14.05 5.83 13.18
N ILE A 214 13.30 5.81 14.28
CA ILE A 214 12.74 4.56 14.82
C ILE A 214 11.23 4.63 14.99
N ILE A 215 10.61 3.48 14.93
CA ILE A 215 9.22 3.21 15.30
C ILE A 215 9.27 2.32 16.54
N VAL A 216 8.39 2.57 17.51
CA VAL A 216 8.28 1.74 18.71
C VAL A 216 6.88 1.16 18.79
N GLY A 217 6.80 -0.18 18.75
CA GLY A 217 5.59 -0.96 18.94
C GLY A 217 5.57 -1.65 20.29
N GLY A 218 4.37 -1.84 20.83
CA GLY A 218 4.14 -2.63 22.03
C GLY A 218 4.06 -4.13 21.75
N SER A 219 3.50 -4.85 22.70
CA SER A 219 3.31 -6.31 22.63
C SER A 219 1.99 -6.73 21.96
N GLY A 220 1.08 -5.80 21.73
CA GLY A 220 -0.30 -6.06 21.31
C GLY A 220 -1.28 -6.14 22.50
N ASN A 221 -0.82 -6.02 23.74
CA ASN A 221 -1.68 -6.01 24.91
C ASN A 221 -2.34 -4.62 25.08
N LYS A 222 -3.68 -4.59 24.99
CA LYS A 222 -4.47 -3.36 24.97
C LYS A 222 -4.35 -2.50 26.23
N GLU A 223 -4.09 -3.13 27.37
CA GLU A 223 -3.98 -2.45 28.66
C GLU A 223 -2.54 -2.01 28.95
N LYS A 224 -1.58 -2.83 28.55
CA LYS A 224 -0.17 -2.59 28.85
C LYS A 224 0.48 -1.62 27.87
N ASP A 225 0.19 -1.75 26.58
CA ASP A 225 0.84 -0.97 25.52
C ASP A 225 0.70 0.55 25.67
N PRO A 226 -0.43 1.13 26.13
CA PRO A 226 -0.48 2.58 26.34
C PRO A 226 0.53 3.10 27.36
N VAL A 227 0.81 2.32 28.41
CA VAL A 227 1.81 2.67 29.46
C VAL A 227 3.21 2.49 28.91
N VAL A 228 3.45 1.42 28.17
CA VAL A 228 4.76 1.13 27.53
C VAL A 228 5.11 2.22 26.52
N LEU A 229 4.16 2.58 25.64
CA LEU A 229 4.37 3.62 24.62
C LEU A 229 4.54 5.03 25.25
N GLU A 230 3.87 5.33 26.35
CA GLU A 230 4.12 6.55 27.10
C GLU A 230 5.57 6.61 27.62
N LYS A 231 6.09 5.52 28.19
CA LYS A 231 7.47 5.44 28.66
C LYS A 231 8.49 5.46 27.53
N ALA A 232 8.17 4.83 26.40
CA ALA A 232 8.98 4.93 25.20
C ALA A 232 9.04 6.36 24.64
N ALA A 233 7.91 7.08 24.64
CA ALA A 233 7.87 8.48 24.22
C ALA A 233 8.70 9.40 25.12
N GLU A 234 8.70 9.14 26.43
CA GLU A 234 9.51 9.85 27.43
C GLU A 234 11.02 9.61 27.21
N ALA A 235 11.40 8.31 27.05
CA ALA A 235 12.79 7.91 26.80
C ALA A 235 13.36 8.46 25.47
N ALA A 236 12.49 8.63 24.48
CA ALA A 236 12.84 9.16 23.16
C ALA A 236 12.53 10.66 23.00
N GLU A 237 12.54 11.43 24.10
CA GLU A 237 12.23 12.85 24.02
C GLU A 237 13.13 13.58 23.01
N GLY A 238 12.52 14.35 22.12
CA GLY A 238 13.22 15.09 21.06
C GLY A 238 13.57 14.27 19.82
N GLU A 239 13.46 12.94 19.84
CA GLU A 239 13.87 12.09 18.71
C GLU A 239 12.82 11.95 17.60
N ARG A 240 11.57 12.38 17.83
CA ARG A 240 10.44 12.33 16.91
C ARG A 240 10.22 10.92 16.33
N ILE A 241 10.02 9.96 17.24
CA ILE A 241 9.72 8.56 16.94
C ILE A 241 8.26 8.39 16.56
N LEU A 242 7.92 7.25 15.91
CA LEU A 242 6.54 6.83 15.66
C LEU A 242 6.11 5.82 16.74
N LEU A 243 5.04 6.13 17.48
CA LEU A 243 4.43 5.25 18.47
C LEU A 243 3.40 4.33 17.81
N ALA A 244 3.64 3.04 17.79
CA ALA A 244 2.80 2.03 17.13
C ALA A 244 2.20 1.08 18.18
N SER A 245 0.89 1.14 18.41
CA SER A 245 -0.09 1.98 17.76
C SER A 245 -1.20 2.40 18.73
N ALA A 246 -1.87 3.47 18.39
CA ALA A 246 -3.16 3.81 18.99
C ALA A 246 -4.29 3.12 18.23
N THR A 247 -5.26 2.54 18.95
CA THR A 247 -6.47 1.91 18.40
C THR A 247 -7.70 2.40 19.12
N LEU A 248 -8.90 2.16 18.58
CA LEU A 248 -10.15 2.50 19.30
C LEU A 248 -10.36 1.66 20.56
N ASP A 249 -9.68 0.53 20.69
CA ASP A 249 -9.80 -0.42 21.80
C ASP A 249 -8.72 -0.24 22.88
N THR A 250 -7.75 0.65 22.66
CA THR A 250 -6.69 0.98 23.62
C THR A 250 -6.94 2.33 24.25
N ASP A 251 -6.19 2.70 25.28
CA ASP A 251 -6.14 4.07 25.80
C ASP A 251 -5.39 4.99 24.80
N TRP A 252 -6.04 5.28 23.67
CA TRP A 252 -5.51 6.16 22.63
C TRP A 252 -5.29 7.59 23.14
N GLU A 253 -6.04 8.02 24.17
CA GLU A 253 -5.86 9.33 24.80
C GLU A 253 -4.49 9.42 25.47
N ARG A 254 -4.10 8.38 26.20
CA ARG A 254 -2.78 8.29 26.83
C ARG A 254 -1.66 8.32 25.81
N ILE A 255 -1.75 7.47 24.78
CA ILE A 255 -0.74 7.42 23.72
C ILE A 255 -0.62 8.78 23.01
N GLY A 256 -1.74 9.36 22.62
CA GLY A 256 -1.75 10.63 21.91
C GLY A 256 -1.28 11.80 22.79
N ASN A 257 -1.58 11.80 24.11
CA ASN A 257 -1.06 12.79 25.05
C ASN A 257 0.45 12.66 25.24
N ALA A 258 0.97 11.44 25.33
CA ALA A 258 2.42 11.19 25.39
C ALA A 258 3.12 11.69 24.11
N ALA A 259 2.55 11.36 22.93
CA ALA A 259 3.07 11.84 21.66
C ALA A 259 3.09 13.37 21.59
N LYS A 260 2.01 14.02 21.99
CA LYS A 260 1.91 15.48 22.00
C LYS A 260 2.88 16.13 22.98
N LYS A 261 3.05 15.56 24.17
CA LYS A 261 3.94 16.07 25.21
C LYS A 261 5.42 16.01 24.80
N HIS A 262 5.81 14.89 24.17
CA HIS A 262 7.21 14.60 23.82
C HIS A 262 7.49 14.79 22.32
N ASN A 263 6.61 15.48 21.58
CA ASN A 263 6.73 15.76 20.14
C ASN A 263 6.93 14.51 19.26
N GLN A 264 6.24 13.42 19.59
CA GLN A 264 6.29 12.16 18.84
C GLN A 264 5.16 12.08 17.79
N VAL A 265 5.23 11.09 16.93
CA VAL A 265 4.22 10.76 15.91
C VAL A 265 3.40 9.56 16.36
N VAL A 266 2.11 9.53 16.05
CA VAL A 266 1.20 8.42 16.40
C VAL A 266 0.85 7.63 15.14
N LEU A 267 0.96 6.31 15.21
CA LEU A 267 0.38 5.39 14.25
C LEU A 267 -1.06 5.08 14.68
N SER A 268 -2.04 5.53 13.92
CA SER A 268 -3.45 5.17 14.13
C SER A 268 -3.76 3.89 13.38
N TRP A 269 -4.02 2.81 14.11
CA TRP A 269 -4.26 1.49 13.54
C TRP A 269 -5.73 1.09 13.62
N THR A 270 -6.27 0.58 12.50
CA THR A 270 -7.64 0.06 12.44
C THR A 270 -7.71 -1.15 11.52
N GLN A 271 -8.54 -2.12 11.89
CA GLN A 271 -8.65 -3.41 11.19
C GLN A 271 -9.45 -3.28 9.89
N MET A 272 -8.84 -2.72 8.84
CA MET A 272 -9.41 -2.53 7.49
C MET A 272 -10.77 -1.80 7.45
N ASP A 273 -11.12 -1.04 8.48
CA ASP A 273 -12.35 -0.25 8.56
C ASP A 273 -12.06 1.24 8.40
N ILE A 274 -12.47 1.80 7.26
CA ILE A 274 -12.27 3.21 6.93
C ILE A 274 -13.02 4.15 7.87
N ASN A 275 -14.21 3.75 8.36
CA ASN A 275 -14.99 4.59 9.27
C ASN A 275 -14.36 4.63 10.66
N ASN A 276 -13.83 3.50 11.13
CA ASN A 276 -13.04 3.43 12.35
C ASN A 276 -11.76 4.26 12.20
N GLN A 277 -11.08 4.22 11.04
CA GLN A 277 -9.92 5.06 10.75
C GLN A 277 -10.26 6.55 10.88
N LYS A 278 -11.36 6.98 10.26
CA LYS A 278 -11.83 8.37 10.38
C LYS A 278 -12.15 8.73 11.83
N THR A 279 -12.79 7.83 12.56
CA THR A 279 -13.20 8.05 13.96
C THR A 279 -11.98 8.23 14.84
N LEU A 280 -11.01 7.33 14.76
CA LEU A 280 -9.77 7.41 15.54
C LEU A 280 -8.97 8.68 15.19
N ASN A 281 -8.82 8.99 13.91
CA ASN A 281 -8.12 10.19 13.45
C ASN A 281 -8.82 11.47 13.99
N ARG A 282 -10.15 11.51 13.98
CA ARG A 282 -10.91 12.63 14.57
C ARG A 282 -10.67 12.76 16.08
N TYR A 283 -10.60 11.65 16.81
CA TYR A 283 -10.31 11.68 18.22
C TYR A 283 -8.92 12.25 18.49
N LEU A 284 -7.92 11.76 17.80
CA LEU A 284 -6.53 12.25 17.93
C LEU A 284 -6.41 13.73 17.52
N LEU A 285 -6.94 14.10 16.37
CA LEU A 285 -6.76 15.44 15.79
C LEU A 285 -7.68 16.50 16.40
N LYS A 286 -8.99 16.19 16.58
CA LYS A 286 -9.98 17.20 16.94
C LYS A 286 -10.25 17.24 18.45
N ARG A 287 -10.30 16.08 19.13
CA ARG A 287 -10.50 16.03 20.58
C ARG A 287 -9.20 16.28 21.33
N LEU A 288 -8.16 15.53 21.00
CA LEU A 288 -6.86 15.63 21.67
C LEU A 288 -6.00 16.79 21.14
N LYS A 289 -6.32 17.30 19.94
CA LYS A 289 -5.56 18.35 19.24
C LYS A 289 -4.10 17.94 18.99
N LEU A 290 -3.90 16.70 18.55
CA LEU A 290 -2.61 16.25 18.05
C LEU A 290 -2.26 17.07 16.79
N PRO A 291 -1.02 17.52 16.61
CA PRO A 291 -0.60 18.21 15.38
C PRO A 291 -0.84 17.33 14.14
N LYS A 292 -1.27 17.93 13.03
CA LYS A 292 -1.54 17.18 11.79
C LYS A 292 -0.31 16.46 11.24
N ASP A 293 0.88 17.02 11.44
CA ASP A 293 2.16 16.43 11.04
C ASP A 293 2.66 15.33 12.00
N SER A 294 1.84 14.92 12.94
CA SER A 294 2.15 13.89 13.95
C SER A 294 1.24 12.67 13.86
N LEU A 295 0.66 12.39 12.70
CA LEU A 295 -0.25 11.25 12.47
C LEU A 295 0.14 10.47 11.21
N VAL A 296 0.27 9.14 11.35
CA VAL A 296 0.39 8.16 10.28
C VAL A 296 -0.72 7.14 10.46
N MET A 297 -1.28 6.61 9.37
CA MET A 297 -2.35 5.61 9.42
C MET A 297 -1.79 4.22 9.13
N ASP A 298 -2.34 3.21 9.79
CA ASP A 298 -2.20 1.80 9.40
C ASP A 298 -3.60 1.19 9.24
N PRO A 299 -4.12 1.10 8.01
CA PRO A 299 -5.41 0.48 7.76
C PRO A 299 -5.35 -1.04 7.71
N THR A 300 -4.31 -1.64 8.19
CA THR A 300 -3.98 -3.07 8.19
C THR A 300 -3.65 -3.64 6.81
N THR A 301 -2.52 -4.30 6.72
CA THR A 301 -2.17 -5.20 5.62
C THR A 301 -2.47 -6.62 6.03
N ALA A 302 -3.40 -7.28 5.33
CA ALA A 302 -3.79 -8.64 5.64
C ALA A 302 -2.66 -9.63 5.29
N ALA A 303 -2.58 -10.72 6.03
CA ALA A 303 -1.70 -11.84 5.69
C ALA A 303 -2.07 -12.46 4.33
N LEU A 304 -1.14 -13.12 3.67
CA LEU A 304 -1.38 -13.86 2.43
C LEU A 304 -2.55 -14.84 2.60
N GLY A 305 -3.42 -14.91 1.60
CA GLY A 305 -4.61 -15.76 1.64
C GLY A 305 -5.81 -15.14 2.38
N TYR A 306 -5.64 -14.02 3.09
CA TYR A 306 -6.73 -13.31 3.79
C TYR A 306 -7.28 -12.11 3.02
N GLY A 307 -6.90 -11.94 1.77
CA GLY A 307 -7.40 -10.87 0.91
C GLY A 307 -6.47 -9.66 0.84
N LEU A 308 -5.29 -9.85 0.24
CA LEU A 308 -4.37 -8.74 -0.04
C LEU A 308 -5.02 -7.68 -0.96
N ASP A 309 -5.90 -8.11 -1.86
CA ASP A 309 -6.72 -7.26 -2.71
C ASP A 309 -7.65 -6.34 -1.89
N TYR A 310 -8.22 -6.83 -0.79
CA TYR A 310 -9.01 -5.99 0.13
C TYR A 310 -8.13 -4.97 0.85
N ALA A 311 -6.94 -5.37 1.32
CA ALA A 311 -6.00 -4.45 1.95
C ALA A 311 -5.59 -3.33 0.98
N TYR A 312 -5.23 -3.69 -0.26
CA TYR A 312 -4.90 -2.72 -1.32
C TYR A 312 -6.06 -1.78 -1.62
N THR A 313 -7.26 -2.33 -1.85
CA THR A 313 -8.47 -1.54 -2.13
C THR A 313 -8.79 -0.58 -0.99
N ASN A 314 -8.61 -1.02 0.26
CA ASN A 314 -8.83 -0.17 1.43
C ASN A 314 -7.85 1.02 1.46
N MET A 315 -6.56 0.76 1.23
CA MET A 315 -5.53 1.80 1.15
C MET A 315 -5.79 2.79 0.02
N GLU A 316 -6.17 2.29 -1.17
CA GLU A 316 -6.51 3.13 -2.32
C GLU A 316 -7.72 4.03 -2.04
N ARG A 317 -8.78 3.47 -1.46
CA ARG A 317 -9.98 4.25 -1.09
C ARG A 317 -9.67 5.33 -0.06
N ILE A 318 -8.86 5.04 0.94
CA ILE A 318 -8.38 6.01 1.93
C ILE A 318 -7.59 7.13 1.23
N ARG A 319 -6.64 6.74 0.38
CA ARG A 319 -5.81 7.69 -0.37
C ARG A 319 -6.66 8.59 -1.26
N LEU A 320 -7.57 8.01 -2.03
CA LEU A 320 -8.50 8.77 -2.90
C LEU A 320 -9.40 9.72 -2.11
N ALA A 321 -9.91 9.29 -0.96
CA ALA A 321 -10.72 10.15 -0.11
C ALA A 321 -9.91 11.35 0.40
N GLY A 322 -8.68 11.14 0.88
CA GLY A 322 -7.77 12.20 1.30
C GLY A 322 -7.45 13.19 0.19
N LEU A 323 -7.09 12.70 -0.99
CA LEU A 323 -6.79 13.53 -2.17
C LEU A 323 -8.02 14.33 -2.65
N LYS A 324 -9.22 13.81 -2.47
CA LYS A 324 -10.49 14.50 -2.79
C LYS A 324 -10.97 15.46 -1.69
N GLY A 325 -10.20 15.65 -0.63
CA GLY A 325 -10.48 16.63 0.40
C GLY A 325 -11.03 16.11 1.71
N ASP A 326 -11.06 14.78 1.95
CA ASP A 326 -11.39 14.24 3.26
C ASP A 326 -10.21 14.45 4.23
N GLU A 327 -10.28 15.52 5.01
CA GLU A 327 -9.21 15.92 5.94
C GLU A 327 -8.91 14.89 7.03
N ASP A 328 -9.85 13.98 7.33
CA ASP A 328 -9.66 12.95 8.32
C ASP A 328 -8.86 11.75 7.77
N LEU A 329 -8.67 11.66 6.44
CA LEU A 329 -7.96 10.58 5.75
C LEU A 329 -6.75 11.05 4.90
N ALA A 330 -6.43 12.33 4.92
CA ALA A 330 -5.33 12.90 4.13
C ALA A 330 -3.96 12.76 4.84
N PHE A 331 -3.60 11.54 5.26
CA PHE A 331 -2.35 11.25 5.99
C PHE A 331 -1.54 10.13 5.32
N PRO A 332 -0.23 10.02 5.61
CA PRO A 332 0.59 8.91 5.15
C PRO A 332 0.06 7.57 5.66
N ILE A 333 0.32 6.51 4.89
CA ILE A 333 -0.09 5.15 5.21
C ILE A 333 1.16 4.29 5.45
N SER A 334 1.14 3.55 6.57
CA SER A 334 2.05 2.46 6.87
C SER A 334 1.43 1.13 6.44
N SER A 335 2.25 0.20 5.98
CA SER A 335 1.84 -1.16 5.59
C SER A 335 2.69 -2.19 6.33
N GLY A 336 2.07 -2.95 7.21
CA GLY A 336 2.71 -4.04 7.96
C GLY A 336 2.86 -5.29 7.10
N THR A 337 3.78 -5.27 6.13
CA THR A 337 3.98 -6.39 5.18
C THR A 337 4.49 -7.67 5.85
N THR A 338 5.12 -7.58 7.01
CA THR A 338 5.51 -8.72 7.85
C THR A 338 4.33 -9.61 8.26
N ASN A 339 3.10 -9.10 8.22
CA ASN A 339 1.89 -9.90 8.42
C ASN A 339 1.77 -11.05 7.41
N ALA A 340 2.42 -10.96 6.24
CA ALA A 340 2.49 -12.04 5.26
C ALA A 340 3.05 -13.34 5.85
N TRP A 341 3.98 -13.25 6.79
CA TRP A 341 4.55 -14.41 7.50
C TRP A 341 3.58 -15.10 8.48
N GLY A 342 2.47 -14.46 8.82
CA GLY A 342 1.38 -15.06 9.58
C GLY A 342 0.55 -16.07 8.79
N ALA A 343 0.64 -16.06 7.45
CA ALA A 343 -0.06 -17.00 6.60
C ALA A 343 0.60 -18.38 6.62
N ARG A 344 -0.22 -19.43 6.68
CA ARG A 344 0.27 -20.81 6.63
C ARG A 344 1.12 -21.07 5.38
N GLU A 345 0.71 -20.53 4.27
CA GLU A 345 1.34 -20.66 2.95
C GLU A 345 2.78 -20.11 2.94
N ALA A 346 3.08 -19.11 3.74
CA ALA A 346 4.46 -18.60 3.89
C ALA A 346 5.42 -19.62 4.50
N TRP A 347 4.91 -20.55 5.31
CA TRP A 347 5.69 -21.57 6.02
C TRP A 347 5.71 -22.93 5.30
N MET A 348 4.73 -23.22 4.46
CA MET A 348 4.63 -24.49 3.77
C MET A 348 5.74 -24.66 2.75
N LYS A 349 6.18 -25.89 2.58
CA LYS A 349 7.22 -26.23 1.60
C LYS A 349 6.67 -26.31 0.19
N ASP A 350 5.52 -26.95 0.06
CA ASP A 350 4.87 -27.23 -1.20
C ASP A 350 3.38 -26.86 -1.11
N SER A 351 2.71 -26.70 -2.26
CA SER A 351 1.26 -26.50 -2.31
C SER A 351 0.53 -27.67 -1.65
N PRO A 352 -0.57 -27.41 -0.91
CA PRO A 352 -1.45 -28.47 -0.40
C PRO A 352 -2.33 -29.08 -1.49
N ILE A 353 -2.33 -28.50 -2.70
CA ILE A 353 -3.14 -28.97 -3.84
C ILE A 353 -2.31 -29.98 -4.63
N GLU A 354 -2.83 -31.21 -4.76
CA GLU A 354 -2.17 -32.26 -5.53
C GLU A 354 -2.09 -31.87 -7.02
N GLY A 355 -0.90 -31.97 -7.60
CA GLY A 355 -0.65 -31.64 -9.01
C GLY A 355 -0.44 -30.15 -9.29
N ASP A 356 -0.43 -29.31 -8.25
CA ASP A 356 -0.09 -27.90 -8.41
C ASP A 356 1.39 -27.69 -8.75
N THR A 357 1.69 -26.55 -9.40
CA THR A 357 3.09 -26.18 -9.68
C THR A 357 3.87 -25.96 -8.40
N PRO A 358 5.14 -26.33 -8.33
CA PRO A 358 5.99 -26.06 -7.17
C PRO A 358 6.02 -24.56 -6.86
N TRP A 359 5.79 -24.21 -5.59
CA TRP A 359 5.94 -22.84 -5.15
C TRP A 359 7.42 -22.42 -5.22
N GLY A 360 7.67 -21.20 -5.55
CA GLY A 360 9.02 -20.64 -5.60
C GLY A 360 9.76 -20.69 -4.26
N PRO A 361 11.00 -20.22 -4.20
CA PRO A 361 11.79 -20.16 -2.98
C PRO A 361 11.03 -19.46 -1.85
N ARG A 362 11.09 -19.99 -0.64
CA ARG A 362 10.39 -19.43 0.53
C ARG A 362 10.81 -17.99 0.82
N GLU A 363 12.06 -17.69 0.56
CA GLU A 363 12.69 -16.39 0.77
C GLU A 363 12.04 -15.26 -0.06
N LEU A 364 11.30 -15.65 -1.10
CA LEU A 364 10.62 -14.71 -2.02
C LEU A 364 9.11 -14.63 -1.78
N ARG A 365 8.57 -15.26 -0.74
CA ARG A 365 7.11 -15.35 -0.51
C ARG A 365 6.58 -14.34 0.51
N GLY A 366 7.42 -13.63 1.20
CA GLY A 366 7.04 -12.67 2.23
C GLY A 366 7.16 -11.22 1.83
#